data_e40a2b14665534131413a0e4239dd355
#
_entry.id   e40a2b14665534131413a0e4239dd355
#
_cell.length_a   1.000
_cell.length_b   1.000
_cell.length_c   1.000
_cell.angle_alpha   90.00
_cell.angle_beta   90.00
_cell.angle_gamma   90.00
#
_symmetry.space_group_name_H-M   'P 1'
#
loop_
_entity.id
_entity.type
_entity.pdbx_description
1 polymer ?
#
loop_
_entity_poly.entity_id
_entity_poly.type
_entity_poly.pdbx_seq_one_letter_code
_entity_poly.pdbx_strand_id
1 'polypeptide(L)'
;KKMWDIMMKNEKPGGHGERSVAVGTIDMAIWDLVSKIEEKPLYQLLSEQYGNGNPNRDVFVYAAGGYYWPEQGIVGLTDEIKKYLDLGYSVVKKKIGGASLAEDCKRIEAVLKVLGPNDRLAVDANGRFDLKTAIDYAKNLSNYNLFWYEEPGDPLDFELHKELSNHYLGPIATGENLFSMQDARNLIRYAGMRKD
;
A
#
# COMPACT_ATOMS: atom_id res chain seq x y z
N LYS A 1 -12.80 -1.76 -22.41
CA LYS A 1 -11.67 -1.33 -23.25
C LYS A 1 -12.05 -0.22 -24.20
N LYS A 2 -13.12 -0.34 -25.02
CA LYS A 2 -13.51 0.72 -25.98
C LYS A 2 -13.76 2.08 -25.32
N MET A 3 -14.38 2.12 -24.15
CA MET A 3 -14.64 3.39 -23.43
C MET A 3 -13.35 4.04 -22.94
N TRP A 4 -12.43 3.26 -22.39
CA TRP A 4 -11.09 3.73 -22.04
C TRP A 4 -10.37 4.33 -23.26
N ASP A 5 -10.36 3.61 -24.38
CA ASP A 5 -9.72 4.07 -25.62
C ASP A 5 -10.34 5.37 -26.16
N ILE A 6 -11.65 5.58 -25.97
CA ILE A 6 -12.35 6.82 -26.32
C ILE A 6 -11.93 7.98 -25.41
N MET A 7 -11.89 7.75 -24.09
CA MET A 7 -11.49 8.78 -23.12
C MET A 7 -10.02 9.20 -23.28
N MET A 8 -9.17 8.28 -23.74
CA MET A 8 -7.74 8.54 -23.97
C MET A 8 -7.43 9.00 -25.41
N LYS A 9 -8.44 9.12 -26.28
CA LYS A 9 -8.22 9.50 -27.67
C LYS A 9 -7.66 10.92 -27.77
N ASN A 10 -6.58 11.09 -28.54
CA ASN A 10 -5.85 12.34 -28.75
C ASN A 10 -5.16 12.92 -27.50
N GLU A 11 -5.08 12.16 -26.41
CA GLU A 11 -4.32 12.56 -25.24
C GLU A 11 -2.82 12.40 -25.47
N LYS A 12 -2.04 13.40 -25.04
CA LYS A 12 -0.57 13.31 -25.11
C LYS A 12 -0.06 12.25 -24.15
N PRO A 13 0.94 11.46 -24.56
CA PRO A 13 1.65 10.58 -23.62
C PRO A 13 2.32 11.39 -22.50
N GLY A 14 2.41 10.79 -21.31
CA GLY A 14 2.94 11.44 -20.10
C GLY A 14 1.87 12.24 -19.35
N GLY A 15 2.24 12.90 -18.25
CA GLY A 15 1.33 13.69 -17.43
C GLY A 15 0.18 12.87 -16.85
N HIS A 16 0.49 11.68 -16.32
CA HIS A 16 -0.52 10.69 -15.98
C HIS A 16 -1.33 10.99 -14.71
N GLY A 17 -0.90 11.88 -13.83
CA GLY A 17 -1.53 12.13 -12.53
C GLY A 17 -3.04 12.37 -12.58
N GLU A 18 -3.47 13.62 -12.67
CA GLU A 18 -4.89 14.00 -12.60
C GLU A 18 -5.74 13.36 -13.71
N ARG A 19 -5.23 13.30 -14.92
CA ARG A 19 -5.92 12.68 -16.04
C ARG A 19 -6.17 11.19 -15.82
N SER A 20 -5.19 10.46 -15.35
CA SER A 20 -5.34 9.03 -15.06
C SER A 20 -6.36 8.79 -13.93
N VAL A 21 -6.38 9.64 -12.92
CA VAL A 21 -7.38 9.59 -11.84
C VAL A 21 -8.78 9.83 -12.40
N ALA A 22 -8.96 10.89 -13.23
CA ALA A 22 -10.26 11.21 -13.81
C ALA A 22 -10.78 10.08 -14.72
N VAL A 23 -9.94 9.59 -15.62
CA VAL A 23 -10.31 8.49 -16.53
C VAL A 23 -10.57 7.20 -15.75
N GLY A 24 -9.73 6.86 -14.76
CA GLY A 24 -9.90 5.69 -13.92
C GLY A 24 -11.20 5.71 -13.12
N THR A 25 -11.58 6.87 -12.58
CA THR A 25 -12.85 7.04 -11.85
C THR A 25 -14.07 6.76 -12.74
N ILE A 26 -14.06 7.28 -13.96
CA ILE A 26 -15.14 7.03 -14.94
C ILE A 26 -15.13 5.55 -15.37
N ASP A 27 -13.95 4.97 -15.60
CA ASP A 27 -13.83 3.56 -16.01
C ASP A 27 -14.36 2.61 -14.93
N MET A 28 -14.10 2.88 -13.65
CA MET A 28 -14.69 2.13 -12.53
C MET A 28 -16.23 2.20 -12.55
N ALA A 29 -16.80 3.38 -12.76
CA ALA A 29 -18.25 3.55 -12.84
C ALA A 29 -18.87 2.79 -14.03
N ILE A 30 -18.18 2.77 -15.18
CA ILE A 30 -18.60 2.02 -16.37
C ILE A 30 -18.55 0.51 -16.10
N TRP A 31 -17.50 0.02 -15.45
CA TRP A 31 -17.41 -1.40 -15.10
C TRP A 31 -18.49 -1.83 -14.10
N ASP A 32 -18.81 -0.98 -13.13
CA ASP A 32 -19.90 -1.22 -12.20
C ASP A 32 -21.25 -1.29 -12.94
N LEU A 33 -21.49 -0.35 -13.86
CA LEU A 33 -22.69 -0.34 -14.71
C LEU A 33 -22.79 -1.61 -15.56
N VAL A 34 -21.72 -2.00 -16.24
CA VAL A 34 -21.70 -3.20 -17.08
C VAL A 34 -21.95 -4.45 -16.25
N SER A 35 -21.34 -4.58 -15.07
CA SER A 35 -21.55 -5.73 -14.20
C SER A 35 -23.00 -5.84 -13.74
N LYS A 36 -23.67 -4.71 -13.47
CA LYS A 36 -25.10 -4.67 -13.13
C LYS A 36 -26.00 -5.04 -14.30
N ILE A 37 -25.68 -4.59 -15.52
CA ILE A 37 -26.43 -4.97 -16.74
C ILE A 37 -26.30 -6.47 -17.02
N GLU A 38 -25.10 -7.03 -16.82
CA GLU A 38 -24.82 -8.46 -17.02
C GLU A 38 -25.30 -9.33 -15.84
N GLU A 39 -25.84 -8.71 -14.78
CA GLU A 39 -26.27 -9.37 -13.54
C GLU A 39 -25.18 -10.28 -12.94
N LYS A 40 -23.90 -9.86 -13.07
CA LYS A 40 -22.73 -10.59 -12.58
C LYS A 40 -21.88 -9.70 -11.68
N PRO A 41 -21.31 -10.24 -10.60
CA PRO A 41 -20.28 -9.52 -9.86
C PRO A 41 -19.10 -9.17 -10.76
N LEU A 42 -18.51 -7.98 -10.57
CA LEU A 42 -17.44 -7.50 -11.42
C LEU A 42 -16.25 -8.46 -11.51
N TYR A 43 -15.85 -9.08 -10.40
CA TYR A 43 -14.75 -10.05 -10.39
C TYR A 43 -15.01 -11.25 -11.30
N GLN A 44 -16.25 -11.71 -11.37
CA GLN A 44 -16.68 -12.82 -12.25
C GLN A 44 -16.58 -12.38 -13.72
N LEU A 45 -17.13 -11.20 -14.05
CA LEU A 45 -17.10 -10.65 -15.40
C LEU A 45 -15.68 -10.46 -15.90
N LEU A 46 -14.78 -9.92 -15.06
CA LEU A 46 -13.37 -9.72 -15.40
C LEU A 46 -12.66 -11.05 -15.61
N SER A 47 -12.93 -12.05 -14.80
CA SER A 47 -12.36 -13.39 -14.96
C SER A 47 -12.81 -14.06 -16.26
N GLU A 48 -14.07 -13.91 -16.64
CA GLU A 48 -14.59 -14.44 -17.90
C GLU A 48 -13.98 -13.74 -19.14
N GLN A 49 -13.77 -12.42 -19.06
CA GLN A 49 -13.27 -11.65 -20.22
C GLN A 49 -11.75 -11.68 -20.37
N TYR A 50 -11.00 -11.71 -19.27
CA TYR A 50 -9.54 -11.52 -19.28
C TYR A 50 -8.76 -12.64 -18.59
N GLY A 51 -9.44 -13.54 -17.89
CA GLY A 51 -8.87 -14.69 -17.22
C GLY A 51 -9.32 -16.01 -17.84
N ASN A 52 -9.51 -17.02 -17.01
CA ASN A 52 -9.92 -18.35 -17.40
C ASN A 52 -11.40 -18.65 -17.02
N GLY A 53 -12.18 -17.66 -16.61
CA GLY A 53 -13.56 -17.79 -16.14
C GLY A 53 -13.71 -18.36 -14.72
N ASN A 54 -12.61 -18.68 -14.05
CA ASN A 54 -12.59 -19.23 -12.71
C ASN A 54 -11.89 -18.28 -11.73
N PRO A 55 -12.61 -17.28 -11.18
CA PRO A 55 -12.00 -16.26 -10.34
C PRO A 55 -11.61 -16.79 -8.97
N ASN A 56 -10.51 -16.29 -8.42
CA ASN A 56 -10.23 -16.46 -7.01
C ASN A 56 -11.25 -15.62 -6.20
N ARG A 57 -11.95 -16.23 -5.28
CA ARG A 57 -12.94 -15.57 -4.42
C ARG A 57 -12.35 -15.07 -3.11
N ASP A 58 -11.23 -15.64 -2.70
CA ASP A 58 -10.54 -15.30 -1.47
C ASP A 58 -9.38 -14.37 -1.79
N VAL A 59 -9.38 -13.18 -1.18
CA VAL A 59 -8.35 -12.17 -1.34
C VAL A 59 -7.76 -11.88 0.03
N PHE A 60 -6.42 -11.90 0.12
CA PHE A 60 -5.73 -11.46 1.31
C PHE A 60 -6.05 -9.98 1.57
N VAL A 61 -6.39 -9.67 2.82
CA VAL A 61 -6.66 -8.32 3.30
C VAL A 61 -5.98 -8.07 4.63
N TYR A 62 -5.68 -6.82 4.93
CA TYR A 62 -5.16 -6.37 6.21
C TYR A 62 -5.94 -5.15 6.72
N ALA A 63 -5.92 -4.91 8.02
CA ALA A 63 -6.54 -3.71 8.59
C ALA A 63 -5.53 -2.57 8.67
N ALA A 64 -5.90 -1.39 8.18
CA ALA A 64 -5.08 -0.19 8.21
C ALA A 64 -5.63 0.85 9.18
N GLY A 65 -4.76 1.41 10.04
CA GLY A 65 -5.10 2.42 11.03
C GLY A 65 -3.86 2.95 11.73
N GLY A 66 -3.92 3.11 13.03
CA GLY A 66 -2.81 3.54 13.86
C GLY A 66 -2.33 4.95 13.56
N TYR A 67 -3.26 5.86 13.21
CA TYR A 67 -3.01 7.27 13.01
C TYR A 67 -2.59 7.97 14.33
N TYR A 68 -2.11 9.20 14.21
CA TYR A 68 -1.69 10.02 15.36
C TYR A 68 -2.86 10.86 15.87
N TRP A 69 -3.67 10.27 16.75
CA TRP A 69 -4.75 10.98 17.40
C TRP A 69 -4.24 11.54 18.75
N PRO A 70 -4.16 12.86 18.94
CA PRO A 70 -3.53 13.46 20.12
C PRO A 70 -4.13 12.98 21.45
N GLU A 71 -5.43 12.70 21.48
CA GLU A 71 -6.17 12.32 22.69
C GLU A 71 -6.12 10.83 23.01
N GLN A 72 -5.72 9.99 22.07
CA GLN A 72 -5.78 8.54 22.23
C GLN A 72 -4.46 7.91 22.71
N GLY A 73 -3.33 8.51 22.36
CA GLY A 73 -2.01 8.03 22.75
C GLY A 73 -1.76 6.57 22.37
N ILE A 74 -0.90 5.91 23.16
CA ILE A 74 -0.57 4.48 22.95
C ILE A 74 -1.74 3.58 23.34
N VAL A 75 -2.52 3.94 24.33
CA VAL A 75 -3.67 3.13 24.78
C VAL A 75 -4.71 3.06 23.67
N GLY A 76 -5.12 4.19 23.12
CA GLY A 76 -6.07 4.19 22.01
C GLY A 76 -5.56 3.45 20.77
N LEU A 77 -4.26 3.55 20.45
CA LEU A 77 -3.64 2.79 19.39
C LEU A 77 -3.77 1.27 19.63
N THR A 78 -3.40 0.78 20.81
CA THR A 78 -3.47 -0.65 21.10
C THR A 78 -4.90 -1.16 21.14
N ASP A 79 -5.86 -0.37 21.59
CA ASP A 79 -7.28 -0.74 21.61
C ASP A 79 -7.87 -0.78 20.19
N GLU A 80 -7.42 0.12 19.29
CA GLU A 80 -7.76 0.06 17.87
C GLU A 80 -7.23 -1.24 17.23
N ILE A 81 -5.97 -1.59 17.48
CA ILE A 81 -5.37 -2.82 16.94
C ILE A 81 -6.08 -4.08 17.47
N LYS A 82 -6.42 -4.15 18.76
CA LYS A 82 -7.18 -5.27 19.32
C LYS A 82 -8.53 -5.46 18.62
N LYS A 83 -9.24 -4.36 18.32
CA LYS A 83 -10.50 -4.45 17.56
C LYS A 83 -10.30 -5.07 16.17
N TYR A 84 -9.20 -4.77 15.49
CA TYR A 84 -8.89 -5.40 14.20
C TYR A 84 -8.62 -6.90 14.35
N LEU A 85 -7.87 -7.29 15.38
CA LEU A 85 -7.61 -8.70 15.68
C LEU A 85 -8.92 -9.45 16.04
N ASP A 86 -9.80 -8.83 16.84
CA ASP A 86 -11.12 -9.38 17.18
C ASP A 86 -12.03 -9.57 15.96
N LEU A 87 -11.84 -8.76 14.90
CA LEU A 87 -12.49 -8.91 13.61
C LEU A 87 -11.87 -10.00 12.72
N GLY A 88 -10.77 -10.63 13.16
CA GLY A 88 -10.12 -11.72 12.45
C GLY A 88 -8.99 -11.30 11.50
N TYR A 89 -8.56 -10.04 11.51
CA TYR A 89 -7.39 -9.63 10.74
C TYR A 89 -6.11 -10.13 11.41
N SER A 90 -5.27 -10.84 10.67
CA SER A 90 -3.96 -11.32 11.12
C SER A 90 -2.80 -10.40 10.72
N VAL A 91 -3.05 -9.44 9.86
CA VAL A 91 -2.09 -8.38 9.51
C VAL A 91 -2.73 -7.04 9.76
N VAL A 92 -2.01 -6.19 10.49
CA VAL A 92 -2.42 -4.81 10.77
C VAL A 92 -1.36 -3.84 10.28
N LYS A 93 -1.77 -2.66 9.82
CA LYS A 93 -0.86 -1.60 9.37
C LYS A 93 -1.06 -0.34 10.20
N LYS A 94 0.03 0.27 10.67
CA LYS A 94 0.01 1.56 11.37
C LYS A 94 0.88 2.60 10.66
N LYS A 95 0.53 3.86 10.86
CA LYS A 95 1.32 4.99 10.34
C LYS A 95 2.57 5.24 11.18
N ILE A 96 3.64 5.67 10.50
CA ILE A 96 4.89 6.17 11.09
C ILE A 96 5.26 7.52 10.46
N GLY A 97 6.23 8.23 11.03
CA GLY A 97 6.70 9.52 10.51
C GLY A 97 5.85 10.74 10.91
N GLY A 98 4.83 10.56 11.71
CA GLY A 98 4.05 11.67 12.30
C GLY A 98 4.56 12.11 13.67
N ALA A 99 5.54 11.40 14.23
CA ALA A 99 6.21 11.71 15.50
C ALA A 99 7.73 11.55 15.34
N SER A 100 8.50 11.67 16.42
CA SER A 100 9.92 11.33 16.38
C SER A 100 10.14 9.83 16.19
N LEU A 101 11.28 9.45 15.61
CA LEU A 101 11.65 8.04 15.44
C LEU A 101 11.55 7.26 16.77
N ALA A 102 12.02 7.84 17.89
CA ALA A 102 11.96 7.20 19.21
C ALA A 102 10.50 6.97 19.67
N GLU A 103 9.61 7.89 19.39
CA GLU A 103 8.19 7.74 19.73
C GLU A 103 7.52 6.72 18.81
N ASP A 104 7.84 6.72 17.53
CA ASP A 104 7.34 5.71 16.60
C ASP A 104 7.80 4.29 16.97
N CYS A 105 9.04 4.11 17.42
CA CYS A 105 9.50 2.83 17.94
C CYS A 105 8.69 2.39 19.17
N LYS A 106 8.43 3.27 20.13
CA LYS A 106 7.56 2.95 21.28
C LYS A 106 6.14 2.53 20.85
N ARG A 107 5.58 3.23 19.88
CA ARG A 107 4.27 2.90 19.31
C ARG A 107 4.27 1.55 18.59
N ILE A 108 5.33 1.22 17.85
CA ILE A 108 5.53 -0.09 17.21
C ILE A 108 5.61 -1.18 18.28
N GLU A 109 6.45 -1.00 19.29
CA GLU A 109 6.63 -1.97 20.38
C GLU A 109 5.33 -2.21 21.16
N ALA A 110 4.52 -1.17 21.36
CA ALA A 110 3.22 -1.30 22.00
C ALA A 110 2.25 -2.16 21.17
N VAL A 111 2.24 -1.98 19.85
CA VAL A 111 1.44 -2.81 18.95
C VAL A 111 1.95 -4.24 18.95
N LEU A 112 3.25 -4.47 18.80
CA LEU A 112 3.84 -5.81 18.79
C LEU A 112 3.53 -6.61 20.07
N LYS A 113 3.38 -5.95 21.22
CA LYS A 113 2.99 -6.59 22.49
C LYS A 113 1.55 -7.13 22.52
N VAL A 114 0.67 -6.61 21.70
CA VAL A 114 -0.75 -7.06 21.63
C VAL A 114 -1.01 -8.02 20.48
N LEU A 115 -0.05 -8.21 19.57
CA LEU A 115 -0.14 -9.19 18.50
C LEU A 115 0.07 -10.61 19.02
N GLY A 116 -0.69 -11.55 18.47
CA GLY A 116 -0.49 -12.98 18.67
C GLY A 116 0.69 -13.54 17.85
N PRO A 117 1.03 -14.80 18.04
CA PRO A 117 2.22 -15.41 17.40
C PRO A 117 2.13 -15.50 15.87
N ASN A 118 0.92 -15.48 15.31
CA ASN A 118 0.68 -15.56 13.86
C ASN A 118 0.34 -14.19 13.24
N ASP A 119 0.22 -13.14 14.07
CA ASP A 119 -0.12 -11.81 13.61
C ASP A 119 1.12 -11.04 13.18
N ARG A 120 0.96 -10.14 12.23
CA ARG A 120 2.04 -9.35 11.65
C ARG A 120 1.70 -7.87 11.63
N LEU A 121 2.72 -7.06 11.77
CA LEU A 121 2.64 -5.60 11.68
C LEU A 121 3.30 -5.09 10.41
N ALA A 122 2.58 -4.29 9.64
CA ALA A 122 3.13 -3.41 8.61
C ALA A 122 3.20 -1.96 9.12
N VAL A 123 4.15 -1.19 8.62
CA VAL A 123 4.28 0.24 8.93
C VAL A 123 4.31 1.06 7.65
N ASP A 124 3.78 2.27 7.69
CA ASP A 124 3.57 3.11 6.51
C ASP A 124 3.95 4.57 6.80
N ALA A 125 4.93 5.08 6.07
CA ALA A 125 5.43 6.45 6.19
C ALA A 125 4.75 7.44 5.24
N ASN A 126 3.94 6.96 4.29
CA ASN A 126 3.27 7.78 3.27
C ASN A 126 4.21 8.77 2.53
N GLY A 127 5.35 8.29 2.11
CA GLY A 127 6.29 9.06 1.28
C GLY A 127 7.00 10.22 1.97
N ARG A 128 6.98 10.30 3.30
CA ARG A 128 7.38 11.51 4.04
C ARG A 128 8.89 11.71 4.22
N PHE A 129 9.69 10.66 4.07
CA PHE A 129 11.09 10.72 4.46
C PHE A 129 11.99 11.09 3.27
N ASP A 130 13.02 11.82 3.57
CA ASP A 130 14.21 11.85 2.74
C ASP A 130 15.02 10.55 2.93
N LEU A 131 15.99 10.32 2.06
CA LEU A 131 16.80 9.09 2.10
C LEU A 131 17.48 8.86 3.46
N LYS A 132 18.02 9.94 4.06
CA LYS A 132 18.70 9.85 5.36
C LYS A 132 17.73 9.37 6.44
N THR A 133 16.57 10.01 6.53
CA THR A 133 15.53 9.66 7.51
C THR A 133 15.01 8.25 7.26
N ALA A 134 14.77 7.88 5.99
CA ALA A 134 14.33 6.53 5.62
C ALA A 134 15.34 5.45 6.07
N ILE A 135 16.65 5.70 5.91
CA ILE A 135 17.71 4.80 6.38
C ILE A 135 17.76 4.74 7.91
N ASP A 136 17.61 5.87 8.61
CA ASP A 136 17.61 5.90 10.07
C ASP A 136 16.40 5.12 10.64
N TYR A 137 15.22 5.23 10.01
CA TYR A 137 14.09 4.35 10.32
C TYR A 137 14.41 2.88 10.00
N ALA A 138 14.93 2.57 8.83
CA ALA A 138 15.26 1.21 8.40
C ALA A 138 16.15 0.48 9.41
N LYS A 139 17.19 1.14 9.94
CA LYS A 139 18.09 0.59 10.96
C LYS A 139 17.34 0.17 12.24
N ASN A 140 16.37 0.99 12.67
CA ASN A 140 15.57 0.68 13.87
C ASN A 140 14.51 -0.39 13.56
N LEU A 141 13.84 -0.28 12.41
CA LEU A 141 12.82 -1.23 11.96
C LEU A 141 13.38 -2.63 11.73
N SER A 142 14.66 -2.78 11.40
CA SER A 142 15.34 -4.07 11.23
C SER A 142 15.34 -4.93 12.51
N ASN A 143 15.10 -4.34 13.67
CA ASN A 143 14.96 -5.07 14.93
C ASN A 143 13.56 -5.72 15.10
N TYR A 144 12.60 -5.37 14.25
CA TYR A 144 11.25 -5.87 14.30
C TYR A 144 10.99 -6.77 13.07
N ASN A 145 10.30 -7.88 13.25
CA ASN A 145 9.90 -8.75 12.15
C ASN A 145 8.63 -8.20 11.48
N LEU A 146 8.75 -7.07 10.78
CA LEU A 146 7.63 -6.39 10.13
C LEU A 146 7.14 -7.17 8.89
N PHE A 147 5.85 -7.04 8.61
CA PHE A 147 5.26 -7.55 7.38
C PHE A 147 5.77 -6.79 6.16
N TRP A 148 5.81 -5.44 6.25
CA TRP A 148 6.55 -4.55 5.35
C TRP A 148 6.78 -3.15 5.96
N TYR A 149 7.67 -2.41 5.33
CA TYR A 149 7.88 -0.98 5.49
C TYR A 149 7.40 -0.28 4.21
N GLU A 150 6.27 0.47 4.31
CA GLU A 150 5.56 1.05 3.18
C GLU A 150 5.92 2.51 2.97
N GLU A 151 6.11 2.89 1.70
CA GLU A 151 6.38 4.24 1.21
C GLU A 151 7.36 5.03 2.09
N PRO A 152 8.59 4.57 2.27
CA PRO A 152 9.58 5.25 3.10
C PRO A 152 9.90 6.67 2.63
N GLY A 153 9.93 6.91 1.31
CA GLY A 153 10.15 8.21 0.69
C GLY A 153 9.22 8.44 -0.49
N ASP A 154 9.45 9.51 -1.24
CA ASP A 154 8.62 9.84 -2.41
C ASP A 154 8.45 8.60 -3.30
N PRO A 155 7.21 8.16 -3.56
CA PRO A 155 6.94 6.92 -4.29
C PRO A 155 7.43 6.93 -5.74
N LEU A 156 7.74 8.10 -6.31
CA LEU A 156 8.30 8.23 -7.65
C LEU A 156 9.82 8.46 -7.65
N ASP A 157 10.46 8.59 -6.49
CA ASP A 157 11.92 8.60 -6.36
C ASP A 157 12.46 7.16 -6.32
N PHE A 158 12.61 6.57 -7.50
CA PHE A 158 13.09 5.20 -7.64
C PHE A 158 14.53 5.02 -7.18
N GLU A 159 15.34 6.07 -7.21
CA GLU A 159 16.73 6.05 -6.72
C GLU A 159 16.77 5.96 -5.20
N LEU A 160 15.91 6.71 -4.50
CA LEU A 160 15.74 6.61 -3.04
C LEU A 160 15.35 5.19 -2.64
N HIS A 161 14.36 4.60 -3.29
CA HIS A 161 13.93 3.24 -3.00
C HIS A 161 15.03 2.20 -3.24
N LYS A 162 15.77 2.34 -4.35
CA LYS A 162 16.91 1.49 -4.68
C LYS A 162 18.01 1.58 -3.62
N GLU A 163 18.37 2.80 -3.23
CA GLU A 163 19.41 2.98 -2.22
C GLU A 163 18.97 2.45 -0.85
N LEU A 164 17.73 2.73 -0.44
CA LEU A 164 17.18 2.19 0.79
C LEU A 164 17.19 0.66 0.82
N SER A 165 16.95 0.00 -0.31
CA SER A 165 16.96 -1.47 -0.41
C SER A 165 18.33 -2.09 -0.09
N ASN A 166 19.42 -1.31 -0.13
CA ASN A 166 20.75 -1.71 0.32
C ASN A 166 20.91 -1.65 1.85
N HIS A 167 20.05 -0.89 2.54
CA HIS A 167 20.11 -0.65 3.98
C HIS A 167 19.01 -1.36 4.78
N TYR A 168 17.98 -1.87 4.10
CA TYR A 168 16.86 -2.58 4.73
C TYR A 168 16.62 -3.92 4.04
N LEU A 169 16.83 -5.02 4.77
CA LEU A 169 16.67 -6.37 4.24
C LEU A 169 15.23 -6.90 4.33
N GLY A 170 14.38 -6.23 5.12
CA GLY A 170 12.97 -6.57 5.23
C GLY A 170 12.17 -6.17 3.97
N PRO A 171 10.92 -6.61 3.86
CA PRO A 171 10.05 -6.24 2.75
C PRO A 171 9.78 -4.73 2.73
N ILE A 172 9.91 -4.11 1.55
CA ILE A 172 9.49 -2.73 1.28
C ILE A 172 8.26 -2.79 0.39
N ALA A 173 7.22 -2.02 0.71
CA ALA A 173 6.01 -1.91 -0.07
C ALA A 173 5.84 -0.48 -0.61
N THR A 174 5.39 -0.36 -1.84
CA THR A 174 5.04 0.91 -2.49
C THR A 174 4.17 0.64 -3.70
N GLY A 175 3.54 1.67 -4.26
CA GLY A 175 2.80 1.56 -5.52
C GLY A 175 1.42 2.18 -5.49
N GLU A 176 0.86 2.57 -4.35
CA GLU A 176 -0.48 3.17 -4.29
C GLU A 176 -0.56 4.51 -5.04
N ASN A 177 0.59 5.19 -5.21
CA ASN A 177 0.71 6.47 -5.91
C ASN A 177 1.18 6.36 -7.37
N LEU A 178 1.14 5.17 -7.97
CA LEU A 178 1.45 4.98 -9.38
C LEU A 178 0.22 5.28 -10.25
N PHE A 179 0.41 6.08 -11.30
CA PHE A 179 -0.67 6.51 -12.19
C PHE A 179 -0.62 5.87 -13.57
N SER A 180 0.43 5.13 -13.88
CA SER A 180 0.59 4.56 -15.22
C SER A 180 1.32 3.23 -15.22
N MET A 181 1.13 2.47 -16.31
CA MET A 181 1.90 1.27 -16.61
C MET A 181 3.42 1.57 -16.67
N GLN A 182 3.78 2.77 -17.13
CA GLN A 182 5.17 3.20 -17.23
C GLN A 182 5.79 3.42 -15.86
N ASP A 183 5.07 4.02 -14.92
CA ASP A 183 5.51 4.20 -13.54
C ASP A 183 5.72 2.84 -12.86
N ALA A 184 4.76 1.92 -12.98
CA ALA A 184 4.88 0.56 -12.46
C ALA A 184 6.08 -0.18 -13.05
N ARG A 185 6.29 -0.07 -14.37
CA ARG A 185 7.44 -0.67 -15.05
C ARG A 185 8.76 -0.09 -14.57
N ASN A 186 8.82 1.22 -14.38
CA ASN A 186 10.03 1.91 -13.92
C ASN A 186 10.33 1.57 -12.46
N LEU A 187 9.32 1.51 -11.60
CA LEU A 187 9.45 1.04 -10.22
C LEU A 187 10.09 -0.35 -10.19
N ILE A 188 9.53 -1.32 -10.92
CA ILE A 188 10.03 -2.70 -10.95
C ILE A 188 11.48 -2.76 -11.48
N ARG A 189 11.83 -1.93 -12.47
CA ARG A 189 13.14 -1.98 -13.12
C ARG A 189 14.23 -1.24 -12.37
N TYR A 190 13.90 -0.15 -11.71
CA TYR A 190 14.90 0.82 -11.25
C TYR A 190 14.90 1.08 -9.75
N ALA A 191 13.84 0.71 -9.03
CA ALA A 191 13.72 1.00 -7.61
C ALA A 191 14.28 -0.10 -6.67
N GLY A 192 15.08 -1.02 -7.20
CA GLY A 192 15.69 -2.08 -6.38
C GLY A 192 14.70 -3.13 -5.88
N MET A 193 13.56 -3.29 -6.58
CA MET A 193 12.55 -4.31 -6.22
C MET A 193 13.15 -5.72 -6.31
N ARG A 194 12.96 -6.51 -5.25
CA ARG A 194 13.41 -7.91 -5.17
C ARG A 194 12.32 -8.84 -5.65
N LYS A 195 12.70 -10.05 -6.08
CA LYS A 195 11.78 -11.05 -6.64
C LYS A 195 11.32 -12.10 -5.61
N ASP A 196 11.73 -11.99 -4.40
CA ASP A 196 11.53 -12.95 -3.29
C ASP A 196 10.34 -12.59 -2.41
#